data_a194ae456b5d2313921690bbd39c356d
#
_entry.id   a194ae456b5d2313921690bbd39c356d
#
_cell.length_a   1.000
_cell.length_b   1.000
_cell.length_c   1.000
_cell.angle_alpha   90.00
_cell.angle_beta   90.00
_cell.angle_gamma   90.00
#
_symmetry.space_group_name_H-M   'P 1'
#
loop_
_entity.id
_entity.type
_entity.pdbx_description
1 polymer ?
#
loop_
_entity_poly.entity_id
_entity_poly.type
_entity_poly.pdbx_seq_one_letter_code
_entity_poly.pdbx_strand_id
1 'polypeptide(L)'
;RSHLPAAVEQALAAVEQADVLVVATPVFRGAYTGLFKHFFDFIDQDALIDKPVLLAATGGSERHALVIDHQLRPLFSFFQARTLPLGVYATDKDFVDYRLQDEALVQRARLAVQRALPLIELMRYASPLLADEAIAA
;
A
#
# COMPACT_ATOMS: atom_id res chain seq x y z
N ARG A 1 20.88 8.25 -2.63
CA ARG A 1 20.29 7.62 -3.83
C ARG A 1 21.27 7.54 -5.03
N SER A 2 22.30 8.36 -5.04
CA SER A 2 23.21 8.53 -6.19
C SER A 2 24.09 7.32 -6.59
N HIS A 3 23.96 6.17 -5.94
CA HIS A 3 24.77 4.98 -6.21
C HIS A 3 23.96 3.67 -6.22
N LEU A 4 22.63 3.74 -6.40
CA LEU A 4 21.80 2.55 -6.48
C LEU A 4 21.89 1.92 -7.89
N PRO A 5 21.78 0.59 -8.00
CA PRO A 5 21.66 -0.06 -9.30
C PRO A 5 20.43 0.46 -10.07
N ALA A 6 20.54 0.59 -11.40
CA ALA A 6 19.48 1.13 -12.25
C ALA A 6 18.12 0.43 -12.07
N ALA A 7 18.11 -0.90 -11.85
CA ALA A 7 16.89 -1.65 -11.59
C ALA A 7 16.20 -1.23 -10.27
N VAL A 8 16.97 -0.88 -9.25
CA VAL A 8 16.45 -0.39 -7.97
C VAL A 8 15.88 1.02 -8.14
N GLU A 9 16.61 1.91 -8.83
CA GLU A 9 16.14 3.26 -9.15
C GLU A 9 14.81 3.22 -9.92
N GLN A 10 14.69 2.34 -10.91
CA GLN A 10 13.46 2.15 -11.67
C GLN A 10 12.30 1.66 -10.79
N ALA A 11 12.55 0.73 -9.88
CA ALA A 11 11.53 0.22 -8.96
C ALA A 11 11.04 1.32 -7.99
N LEU A 12 11.95 2.12 -7.45
CA LEU A 12 11.61 3.27 -6.60
C LEU A 12 10.80 4.30 -7.38
N ALA A 13 11.24 4.66 -8.57
CA ALA A 13 10.54 5.61 -9.44
C ALA A 13 9.13 5.11 -9.82
N ALA A 14 8.96 3.81 -10.08
CA ALA A 14 7.65 3.23 -10.39
C ALA A 14 6.66 3.39 -9.21
N VAL A 15 7.12 3.22 -7.96
CA VAL A 15 6.30 3.43 -6.77
C VAL A 15 5.98 4.91 -6.58
N GLU A 16 6.98 5.78 -6.74
CA GLU A 16 6.83 7.22 -6.56
C GLU A 16 5.91 7.87 -7.62
N GLN A 17 5.89 7.34 -8.83
CA GLN A 17 5.09 7.87 -9.94
C GLN A 17 3.70 7.22 -10.08
N ALA A 18 3.42 6.13 -9.37
CA ALA A 18 2.13 5.46 -9.44
C ALA A 18 0.99 6.35 -8.93
N ASP A 19 -0.17 6.33 -9.59
CA ASP A 19 -1.38 7.02 -9.15
C ASP A 19 -2.04 6.35 -7.94
N VAL A 20 -1.89 5.03 -7.83
CA VAL A 20 -2.44 4.18 -6.76
C VAL A 20 -1.42 3.11 -6.42
N LEU A 21 -1.26 2.79 -5.16
CA LEU A 21 -0.42 1.69 -4.71
C LEU A 21 -1.26 0.55 -4.14
N VAL A 22 -0.89 -0.66 -4.49
CA VAL A 22 -1.28 -1.87 -3.76
C VAL A 22 -0.01 -2.44 -3.16
N VAL A 23 0.07 -2.47 -1.85
CA VAL A 23 1.24 -2.98 -1.15
C VAL A 23 0.91 -4.25 -0.39
N ALA A 24 1.77 -5.25 -0.51
CA ALA A 24 1.61 -6.52 0.18
C ALA A 24 2.94 -6.98 0.79
N THR A 25 2.89 -7.50 2.00
CA THR A 25 4.07 -8.04 2.70
C THR A 25 3.71 -9.28 3.50
N PRO A 26 4.58 -10.30 3.55
CA PRO A 26 4.42 -11.33 4.56
C PRO A 26 4.71 -10.76 5.95
N VAL A 27 4.08 -11.37 6.96
CA VAL A 27 4.34 -11.05 8.37
C VAL A 27 5.51 -11.87 8.87
N PHE A 28 6.59 -11.22 9.27
CA PHE A 28 7.72 -11.83 9.95
C PHE A 28 7.89 -11.21 11.33
N ARG A 29 7.82 -12.06 12.37
CA ARG A 29 8.01 -11.61 13.77
C ARG A 29 7.04 -10.51 14.19
N GLY A 30 5.78 -10.57 13.72
CA GLY A 30 4.72 -9.65 14.13
C GLY A 30 4.67 -8.33 13.38
N ALA A 31 5.49 -8.15 12.33
CA ALA A 31 5.55 -6.94 11.53
C ALA A 31 5.74 -7.25 10.03
N TYR A 32 5.78 -6.23 9.20
CA TYR A 32 6.27 -6.34 7.82
C TYR A 32 7.75 -6.77 7.80
N THR A 33 8.22 -7.29 6.68
CA THR A 33 9.61 -7.75 6.58
C THR A 33 10.61 -6.59 6.62
N GLY A 34 11.83 -6.87 7.08
CA GLY A 34 12.92 -5.89 7.04
C GLY A 34 13.24 -5.40 5.63
N LEU A 35 13.16 -6.28 4.62
CA LEU A 35 13.35 -5.89 3.21
C LEU A 35 12.26 -4.96 2.71
N PHE A 36 10.99 -5.18 3.12
CA PHE A 36 9.90 -4.26 2.81
C PHE A 36 10.18 -2.87 3.39
N LYS A 37 10.53 -2.81 4.67
CA LYS A 37 10.88 -1.54 5.33
C LYS A 37 12.06 -0.88 4.65
N HIS A 38 13.12 -1.65 4.36
CA HIS A 38 14.32 -1.15 3.70
C HIS A 38 14.03 -0.52 2.34
N PHE A 39 13.16 -1.12 1.55
CA PHE A 39 12.72 -0.54 0.27
C PHE A 39 12.05 0.83 0.47
N PHE A 40 11.13 0.94 1.43
CA PHE A 40 10.44 2.19 1.73
C PHE A 40 11.34 3.25 2.37
N ASP A 41 12.46 2.86 2.97
CA ASP A 41 13.47 3.81 3.47
C ASP A 41 14.19 4.59 2.34
N PHE A 42 14.11 4.11 1.10
CA PHE A 42 14.64 4.80 -0.06
C PHE A 42 13.60 5.64 -0.81
N ILE A 43 12.32 5.48 -0.53
CA ILE A 43 11.26 6.29 -1.13
C ILE A 43 11.40 7.74 -0.60
N ASP A 44 11.25 8.71 -1.49
CA ASP A 44 11.21 10.11 -1.10
C ASP A 44 10.03 10.35 -0.15
N GLN A 45 10.27 11.07 0.94
CA GLN A 45 9.29 11.22 2.01
C GLN A 45 7.99 11.92 1.54
N ASP A 46 8.08 12.76 0.52
CA ASP A 46 6.95 13.54 0.00
C ASP A 46 6.29 12.88 -1.23
N ALA A 47 6.89 11.80 -1.77
CA ALA A 47 6.43 11.17 -3.01
C ALA A 47 5.08 10.44 -2.89
N LEU A 48 4.64 10.13 -1.68
CA LEU A 48 3.39 9.41 -1.44
C LEU A 48 2.30 10.30 -0.80
N ILE A 49 2.52 11.60 -0.68
CA ILE A 49 1.52 12.54 -0.15
C ILE A 49 0.21 12.39 -0.93
N ASP A 50 -0.89 12.22 -0.20
CA ASP A 50 -2.25 12.03 -0.72
C ASP A 50 -2.45 10.82 -1.64
N LYS A 51 -1.43 9.99 -1.87
CA LYS A 51 -1.53 8.82 -2.74
C LYS A 51 -2.41 7.73 -2.12
N PRO A 52 -3.41 7.19 -2.84
CA PRO A 52 -4.21 6.08 -2.36
C PRO A 52 -3.37 4.80 -2.24
N VAL A 53 -3.44 4.15 -1.08
CA VAL A 53 -2.69 2.91 -0.82
C VAL A 53 -3.61 1.83 -0.26
N LEU A 54 -3.79 0.75 -1.01
CA LEU A 54 -4.41 -0.48 -0.53
C LEU A 54 -3.38 -1.31 0.21
N LEU A 55 -3.68 -1.66 1.46
CA LEU A 55 -2.78 -2.42 2.32
C LEU A 55 -3.17 -3.90 2.34
N ALA A 56 -2.20 -4.78 2.12
CA ALA A 56 -2.37 -6.21 2.23
C ALA A 56 -1.22 -6.85 3.01
N ALA A 57 -1.51 -7.95 3.68
CA ALA A 57 -0.49 -8.75 4.34
C ALA A 57 -0.85 -10.24 4.32
N THR A 58 0.17 -11.10 4.41
CA THR A 58 0.01 -12.54 4.57
C THR A 58 0.74 -13.03 5.81
N GLY A 59 0.21 -14.03 6.49
CA GLY A 59 0.89 -14.63 7.64
C GLY A 59 0.43 -16.06 7.92
N GLY A 60 1.19 -16.80 8.71
CA GLY A 60 0.90 -18.19 9.04
C GLY A 60 -0.31 -18.40 9.95
N SER A 61 -0.90 -17.35 10.51
CA SER A 61 -2.10 -17.45 11.33
C SER A 61 -2.87 -16.13 11.39
N GLU A 62 -4.15 -16.20 11.75
CA GLU A 62 -5.04 -15.05 11.92
C GLU A 62 -4.63 -14.10 13.06
N ARG A 63 -3.75 -14.54 13.97
CA ARG A 63 -3.26 -13.75 15.11
C ARG A 63 -2.58 -12.46 14.69
N HIS A 64 -2.09 -12.39 13.46
CA HIS A 64 -1.37 -11.23 12.93
C HIS A 64 -2.23 -10.34 12.01
N ALA A 65 -3.53 -10.56 11.91
CA ALA A 65 -4.41 -9.79 11.02
C ALA A 65 -4.34 -8.27 11.29
N LEU A 66 -4.11 -7.86 12.53
CA LEU A 66 -3.98 -6.45 12.91
C LEU A 66 -2.65 -5.80 12.48
N VAL A 67 -1.73 -6.54 11.84
CA VAL A 67 -0.49 -5.96 11.31
C VAL A 67 -0.76 -4.84 10.30
N ILE A 68 -1.87 -4.93 9.58
CA ILE A 68 -2.29 -3.90 8.63
C ILE A 68 -2.49 -2.56 9.35
N ASP A 69 -3.23 -2.57 10.47
CA ASP A 69 -3.59 -1.34 11.17
C ASP A 69 -2.50 -0.86 12.14
N HIS A 70 -1.73 -1.80 12.73
CA HIS A 70 -0.74 -1.46 13.76
C HIS A 70 0.69 -1.28 13.21
N GLN A 71 0.98 -1.77 12.00
CA GLN A 71 2.32 -1.70 11.42
C GLN A 71 2.33 -1.02 10.05
N LEU A 72 1.51 -1.50 9.10
CA LEU A 72 1.51 -0.95 7.75
C LEU A 72 0.89 0.45 7.71
N ARG A 73 -0.28 0.64 8.30
CA ARG A 73 -0.97 1.95 8.28
C ARG A 73 -0.12 3.06 8.89
N PRO A 74 0.54 2.91 10.05
CA PRO A 74 1.45 3.92 10.58
C PRO A 74 2.65 4.21 9.66
N LEU A 75 3.22 3.21 8.98
CA LEU A 75 4.30 3.43 8.03
C LEU A 75 3.86 4.35 6.88
N PHE A 76 2.70 4.09 6.28
CA PHE A 76 2.18 4.92 5.20
C PHE A 76 1.63 6.26 5.67
N SER A 77 1.24 6.38 6.94
CA SER A 77 0.90 7.66 7.57
C SER A 77 2.11 8.59 7.69
N PHE A 78 3.31 8.04 7.90
CA PHE A 78 4.55 8.83 7.84
C PHE A 78 4.70 9.54 6.48
N PHE A 79 4.39 8.86 5.40
CA PHE A 79 4.41 9.41 4.04
C PHE A 79 3.20 10.28 3.70
N GLN A 80 2.29 10.53 4.65
CA GLN A 80 1.04 11.25 4.44
C GLN A 80 0.16 10.63 3.32
N ALA A 81 0.32 9.32 3.08
CA ALA A 81 -0.47 8.60 2.10
C ALA A 81 -1.90 8.37 2.59
N ARG A 82 -2.86 8.28 1.68
CA ARG A 82 -4.26 7.95 1.98
C ARG A 82 -4.45 6.44 1.98
N THR A 83 -4.22 5.81 3.12
CA THR A 83 -4.46 4.38 3.26
C THR A 83 -5.95 4.08 3.18
N LEU A 84 -6.32 3.15 2.28
CA LEU A 84 -7.72 2.76 2.09
C LEU A 84 -8.25 2.04 3.33
N PRO A 85 -9.55 2.24 3.68
CA PRO A 85 -10.10 1.74 4.95
C PRO A 85 -10.02 0.22 5.08
N LEU A 86 -10.30 -0.50 4.00
CA LEU A 86 -10.34 -1.95 3.99
C LEU A 86 -8.99 -2.52 3.56
N GLY A 87 -8.30 -3.15 4.51
CA GLY A 87 -7.11 -3.95 4.22
C GLY A 87 -7.47 -5.43 3.94
N VAL A 88 -6.56 -6.15 3.31
CA VAL A 88 -6.69 -7.56 2.96
C VAL A 88 -5.61 -8.37 3.66
N TYR A 89 -6.02 -9.27 4.56
CA TYR A 89 -5.11 -10.16 5.26
C TYR A 89 -5.42 -11.61 4.88
N ALA A 90 -4.41 -12.35 4.49
CA ALA A 90 -4.51 -13.76 4.12
C ALA A 90 -3.61 -14.64 5.01
N THR A 91 -4.00 -15.88 5.16
CA THR A 91 -3.21 -16.93 5.82
C THR A 91 -2.84 -18.03 4.83
N ASP A 92 -1.91 -18.89 5.21
CA ASP A 92 -1.50 -20.02 4.36
C ASP A 92 -2.69 -20.92 3.97
N LYS A 93 -3.73 -20.99 4.82
CA LYS A 93 -4.93 -21.81 4.58
C LYS A 93 -5.80 -21.29 3.45
N ASP A 94 -5.68 -20.02 3.12
CA ASP A 94 -6.50 -19.37 2.09
C ASP A 94 -5.99 -19.68 0.68
N PHE A 95 -4.82 -20.32 0.58
CA PHE A 95 -4.17 -20.67 -0.67
C PHE A 95 -4.09 -22.18 -0.88
N VAL A 96 -4.31 -22.62 -2.12
CA VAL A 96 -4.01 -23.96 -2.60
C VAL A 96 -3.15 -23.83 -3.85
N ASP A 97 -2.01 -24.50 -3.91
CA ASP A 97 -1.04 -24.39 -5.00
C ASP A 97 -0.70 -22.93 -5.38
N TYR A 98 -0.44 -22.10 -4.36
CA TYR A 98 -0.15 -20.67 -4.49
C TYR A 98 -1.27 -19.82 -5.09
N ARG A 99 -2.48 -20.35 -5.16
CA ARG A 99 -3.65 -19.63 -5.65
C ARG A 99 -4.63 -19.38 -4.51
N LEU A 100 -5.10 -18.15 -4.40
CA LEU A 100 -6.14 -17.78 -3.45
C LEU A 100 -7.43 -18.53 -3.81
N GLN A 101 -7.95 -19.31 -2.87
CA GLN A 101 -9.16 -20.12 -3.05
C GLN A 101 -10.25 -19.84 -2.00
N ASP A 102 -9.93 -19.16 -0.91
CA ASP A 102 -10.93 -18.75 0.06
C ASP A 102 -11.86 -17.69 -0.56
N GLU A 103 -13.13 -18.05 -0.76
CA GLU A 103 -14.11 -17.18 -1.40
C GLU A 103 -14.42 -15.94 -0.54
N ALA A 104 -14.43 -16.05 0.79
CA ALA A 104 -14.68 -14.93 1.68
C ALA A 104 -13.55 -13.88 1.54
N LEU A 105 -12.32 -14.33 1.40
CA LEU A 105 -11.17 -13.45 1.19
C LEU A 105 -11.19 -12.83 -0.21
N VAL A 106 -11.57 -13.59 -1.24
CA VAL A 106 -11.78 -13.05 -2.59
C VAL A 106 -12.84 -11.94 -2.58
N GLN A 107 -13.97 -12.16 -1.92
CA GLN A 107 -15.03 -11.15 -1.77
C GLN A 107 -14.55 -9.93 -0.98
N ARG A 108 -13.76 -10.13 0.07
CA ARG A 108 -13.14 -9.03 0.83
C ARG A 108 -12.23 -8.18 -0.06
N ALA A 109 -11.39 -8.81 -0.87
CA ALA A 109 -10.50 -8.10 -1.80
C ALA A 109 -11.30 -7.30 -2.84
N ARG A 110 -12.35 -7.90 -3.41
CA ARG A 110 -13.26 -7.19 -4.32
C ARG A 110 -13.93 -6.00 -3.66
N LEU A 111 -14.44 -6.18 -2.44
CA LEU A 111 -15.06 -5.09 -1.67
C LEU A 111 -14.07 -3.97 -1.36
N ALA A 112 -12.83 -4.31 -1.03
CA ALA A 112 -11.77 -3.32 -0.80
C ALA A 112 -11.56 -2.44 -2.03
N VAL A 113 -11.47 -3.05 -3.21
CA VAL A 113 -11.34 -2.32 -4.49
C VAL A 113 -12.59 -1.49 -4.78
N GLN A 114 -13.80 -2.07 -4.66
CA GLN A 114 -15.06 -1.35 -4.92
C GLN A 114 -15.21 -0.09 -4.06
N ARG A 115 -14.83 -0.17 -2.78
CA ARG A 115 -14.87 0.98 -1.87
C ARG A 115 -13.76 2.00 -2.13
N ALA A 116 -12.66 1.57 -2.74
CA ALA A 116 -11.55 2.44 -3.10
C ALA A 116 -11.86 3.29 -4.35
N LEU A 117 -12.57 2.74 -5.32
CA LEU A 117 -12.81 3.39 -6.62
C LEU A 117 -13.35 4.82 -6.51
N PRO A 118 -14.41 5.11 -5.74
CA PRO A 118 -14.92 6.49 -5.62
C PRO A 118 -13.91 7.45 -5.00
N LEU A 119 -13.08 6.98 -4.06
CA LEU A 119 -12.03 7.79 -3.44
C LEU A 119 -10.91 8.10 -4.44
N ILE A 120 -10.52 7.12 -5.24
CA ILE A 120 -9.49 7.27 -6.28
C ILE A 120 -9.97 8.25 -7.35
N GLU A 121 -11.21 8.12 -7.81
CA GLU A 121 -11.82 9.02 -8.79
C GLU A 121 -11.89 10.46 -8.27
N LEU A 122 -12.38 10.65 -7.05
CA LEU A 122 -12.45 11.97 -6.42
C LEU A 122 -11.07 12.65 -6.35
N MET A 123 -10.03 11.90 -6.04
CA MET A 123 -8.66 12.40 -5.93
C MET A 123 -8.09 12.81 -7.29
N ARG A 124 -8.42 12.09 -8.36
CA ARG A 124 -8.01 12.46 -9.73
C ARG A 124 -8.59 13.79 -10.18
N TYR A 125 -9.82 14.13 -9.73
CA TYR A 125 -10.46 15.40 -10.04
C TYR A 125 -10.02 16.55 -9.12
N ALA A 126 -9.61 16.27 -7.89
CA ALA A 126 -9.17 17.29 -6.93
C ALA A 126 -7.73 17.78 -7.18
N SER A 127 -6.88 16.95 -7.77
CA SER A 127 -5.47 17.26 -8.01
C SER A 127 -5.22 18.54 -8.86
N PRO A 128 -5.99 18.83 -9.92
CA PRO A 128 -5.84 20.09 -10.68
C PRO A 128 -6.25 21.33 -9.90
N LEU A 129 -7.29 21.21 -9.03
CA LEU A 129 -7.81 22.35 -8.26
C LEU A 129 -6.85 22.83 -7.17
N LEU A 130 -6.11 21.91 -6.56
CA LEU A 130 -5.12 22.22 -5.52
C LEU A 130 -3.81 22.78 -6.10
N ALA A 131 -3.49 22.47 -7.36
CA ALA A 131 -2.32 23.01 -8.04
C ALA A 131 -2.48 24.51 -8.38
N ASP A 132 -3.68 24.96 -8.68
CA ASP A 132 -3.96 26.36 -8.99
C ASP A 132 -3.96 27.27 -7.74
N GLU A 133 -4.34 26.73 -6.56
CA GLU A 133 -4.31 27.49 -5.31
C GLU A 133 -2.89 27.66 -4.74
N ALA A 134 -1.99 26.71 -4.98
CA ALA A 134 -0.59 26.79 -4.52
C ALA A 134 0.25 27.84 -5.29
N ILE A 135 -0.23 28.31 -6.45
CA ILE A 135 0.44 29.36 -7.24
C ILE A 135 -0.02 30.77 -6.79
N ALA A 136 -1.11 30.86 -6.03
CA ALA A 136 -1.72 32.14 -5.60
C ALA A 136 -1.34 32.55 -4.16
N ALA A 137 -0.52 31.78 -3.45
CA ALA A 137 -0.03 32.06 -2.09
C ALA A 137 1.48 32.33 -2.10
#